data_26d5c2c977efa9d25e1c9bb92f33d4fa
#
_entry.id   26d5c2c977efa9d25e1c9bb92f33d4fa
#
_cell.length_a   1.000
_cell.length_b   1.000
_cell.length_c   1.000
_cell.angle_alpha   90.00
_cell.angle_beta   90.00
_cell.angle_gamma   90.00
#
_symmetry.space_group_name_H-M   'P 1'
#
loop_
_entity.id
_entity.type
_entity.pdbx_description
1 polymer ?
#
loop_
_entity_poly.entity_id
_entity_poly.type
_entity_poly.pdbx_seq_one_letter_code
_entity_poly.pdbx_strand_id
1 'polypeptide(L)'
;EKIFAHFDGDLRGKTIALWGLAFKPNTDDMREAPSINLMTALWDAGAKVQAYDPVAMKEAAHLFESAVTAGDLILAEDAEAALSGADALAVCTEWRAFKMPDFDLLRSELKNPVIFDGRNMLDPIRVEREGLIYYGIGIGVNQHTRQLANA
;
A
#
# COMPACT_ATOMS: atom_id res chain seq x y z
N GLU A 1 -0.27 5.96 -10.67
CA GLU A 1 -1.35 6.35 -11.57
C GLU A 1 -2.73 6.03 -10.99
N LYS A 2 -3.02 4.75 -10.67
CA LYS A 2 -4.30 4.34 -10.10
C LYS A 2 -4.62 4.98 -8.74
N ILE A 3 -3.60 5.15 -7.90
CA ILE A 3 -3.77 5.81 -6.59
C ILE A 3 -4.18 7.27 -6.80
N PHE A 4 -3.49 7.98 -7.69
CA PHE A 4 -3.83 9.36 -8.03
C PHE A 4 -5.27 9.48 -8.54
N ALA A 5 -5.65 8.60 -9.46
CA ALA A 5 -6.99 8.60 -10.04
C ALA A 5 -8.07 8.35 -8.99
N HIS A 6 -7.82 7.43 -8.05
CA HIS A 6 -8.77 7.12 -6.97
C HIS A 6 -9.03 8.33 -6.06
N PHE A 7 -8.00 9.15 -5.80
CA PHE A 7 -8.11 10.33 -4.95
C PHE A 7 -8.27 11.64 -5.75
N ASP A 8 -8.78 11.54 -6.97
CA ASP A 8 -9.06 12.70 -7.84
C ASP A 8 -7.85 13.59 -8.10
N GLY A 9 -6.66 12.98 -8.14
CA GLY A 9 -5.40 13.67 -8.41
C GLY A 9 -4.81 14.44 -7.24
N ASP A 10 -5.42 14.38 -6.04
CA ASP A 10 -4.94 15.11 -4.88
C ASP A 10 -4.61 14.15 -3.73
N LEU A 11 -3.32 13.99 -3.44
CA LEU A 11 -2.81 13.15 -2.36
C LEU A 11 -2.30 13.95 -1.16
N ARG A 12 -2.43 15.26 -1.17
CA ARG A 12 -1.97 16.10 -0.06
C ARG A 12 -2.69 15.74 1.23
N GLY A 13 -1.94 15.52 2.29
CA GLY A 13 -2.47 15.14 3.59
C GLY A 13 -2.94 13.68 3.68
N LYS A 14 -2.78 12.90 2.61
CA LYS A 14 -3.11 11.47 2.64
C LYS A 14 -1.95 10.67 3.19
N THR A 15 -2.26 9.54 3.81
CA THR A 15 -1.29 8.56 4.29
C THR A 15 -1.58 7.23 3.61
N ILE A 16 -0.58 6.65 2.98
CA ILE A 16 -0.71 5.35 2.29
C ILE A 16 0.04 4.30 3.09
N ALA A 17 -0.67 3.26 3.51
CA ALA A 17 -0.05 2.06 4.07
C ALA A 17 0.62 1.29 2.93
N LEU A 18 1.85 0.84 3.13
CA LEU A 18 2.61 0.11 2.12
C LEU A 18 3.09 -1.22 2.69
N TRP A 19 2.66 -2.31 2.10
CA TRP A 19 3.13 -3.65 2.43
C TRP A 19 4.13 -4.12 1.38
N GLY A 20 5.38 -4.35 1.82
CA GLY A 20 6.46 -4.82 0.98
C GLY A 20 7.34 -3.71 0.46
N LEU A 21 8.61 -3.76 0.84
CA LEU A 21 9.65 -2.80 0.44
C LEU A 21 10.70 -3.45 -0.44
N ALA A 22 11.04 -4.72 -0.18
CA ALA A 22 12.00 -5.48 -0.99
C ALA A 22 11.45 -5.70 -2.40
N PHE A 23 12.37 -5.89 -3.37
CA PHE A 23 11.95 -6.07 -4.76
C PHE A 23 11.26 -7.43 -5.02
N LYS A 24 11.48 -8.42 -4.14
CA LYS A 24 10.81 -9.73 -4.16
C LYS A 24 10.76 -10.32 -2.74
N PRO A 25 9.95 -11.36 -2.49
CA PRO A 25 9.93 -12.04 -1.19
C PRO A 25 11.26 -12.72 -0.86
N ASN A 26 11.48 -12.94 0.44
CA ASN A 26 12.61 -13.69 0.98
C ASN A 26 13.97 -13.03 0.79
N THR A 27 14.00 -11.71 0.68
CA THR A 27 15.22 -10.90 0.65
C THR A 27 14.98 -9.51 1.24
N ASP A 28 16.05 -8.86 1.68
CA ASP A 28 16.04 -7.45 2.09
C ASP A 28 16.49 -6.51 0.96
N ASP A 29 16.76 -7.06 -0.22
CA ASP A 29 17.27 -6.29 -1.35
C ASP A 29 16.21 -5.34 -1.89
N MET A 30 16.50 -4.04 -1.83
CA MET A 30 15.61 -3.00 -2.32
C MET A 30 16.08 -2.38 -3.65
N ARG A 31 17.17 -2.90 -4.24
CA ARG A 31 17.67 -2.35 -5.52
C ARG A 31 16.59 -2.50 -6.60
N GLU A 32 16.28 -1.39 -7.26
CA GLU A 32 15.27 -1.31 -8.30
C GLU A 32 13.86 -1.79 -7.84
N ALA A 33 13.60 -1.80 -6.53
CA ALA A 33 12.30 -2.19 -6.01
C ALA A 33 11.21 -1.20 -6.44
N PRO A 34 10.04 -1.70 -6.88
CA PRO A 34 8.92 -0.82 -7.24
C PRO A 34 8.46 0.07 -6.08
N SER A 35 8.66 -0.35 -4.83
CA SER A 35 8.35 0.45 -3.65
C SER A 35 9.09 1.79 -3.62
N ILE A 36 10.32 1.83 -4.11
CA ILE A 36 11.13 3.06 -4.14
C ILE A 36 10.46 4.11 -5.03
N ASN A 37 10.09 3.71 -6.24
CA ASN A 37 9.43 4.61 -7.19
C ASN A 37 8.05 5.04 -6.66
N LEU A 38 7.32 4.12 -6.07
CA LEU A 38 6.00 4.42 -5.50
C LEU A 38 6.10 5.42 -4.36
N MET A 39 6.99 5.18 -3.38
CA MET A 39 7.16 6.09 -2.25
C MET A 39 7.60 7.48 -2.70
N THR A 40 8.56 7.55 -3.63
CA THR A 40 9.02 8.83 -4.16
C THR A 40 7.88 9.61 -4.81
N ALA A 41 7.07 8.94 -5.63
CA ALA A 41 5.92 9.56 -6.27
C ALA A 41 4.85 10.03 -5.26
N LEU A 42 4.62 9.24 -4.21
CA LEU A 42 3.68 9.61 -3.16
C LEU A 42 4.15 10.84 -2.37
N TRP A 43 5.43 10.89 -2.00
CA TRP A 43 5.99 12.05 -1.29
C TRP A 43 5.96 13.30 -2.16
N ASP A 44 6.30 13.18 -3.44
CA ASP A 44 6.24 14.31 -4.38
C ASP A 44 4.82 14.86 -4.51
N ALA A 45 3.83 14.01 -4.31
CA ALA A 45 2.41 14.40 -4.35
C ALA A 45 1.88 14.91 -3.01
N GLY A 46 2.71 14.96 -1.97
CA GLY A 46 2.33 15.44 -0.65
C GLY A 46 1.73 14.40 0.29
N ALA A 47 1.82 13.12 -0.05
CA ALA A 47 1.37 12.02 0.80
C ALA A 47 2.47 11.55 1.75
N LYS A 48 2.06 10.89 2.82
CA LYS A 48 2.96 10.18 3.74
C LYS A 48 2.81 8.68 3.54
N VAL A 49 3.81 7.91 3.95
CA VAL A 49 3.83 6.46 3.82
C VAL A 49 4.05 5.82 5.19
N GLN A 50 3.22 4.83 5.53
CA GLN A 50 3.44 3.94 6.65
C GLN A 50 3.73 2.56 6.08
N ALA A 51 4.97 2.08 6.23
CA ALA A 51 5.45 0.90 5.53
C ALA A 51 5.82 -0.24 6.47
N TYR A 52 5.61 -1.46 5.98
CA TYR A 52 6.09 -2.66 6.63
C TYR A 52 6.62 -3.66 5.60
N ASP A 53 7.73 -4.30 5.94
CA ASP A 53 8.32 -5.42 5.21
C ASP A 53 8.94 -6.38 6.24
N PRO A 54 8.72 -7.71 6.13
CA PRO A 54 9.24 -8.65 7.12
C PRO A 54 10.77 -8.65 7.29
N VAL A 55 11.52 -8.19 6.27
CA VAL A 55 12.99 -8.29 6.26
C VAL A 55 13.69 -6.98 5.94
N ALA A 56 13.11 -6.13 5.09
CA ALA A 56 13.81 -4.97 4.52
C ALA A 56 13.73 -3.68 5.34
N MET A 57 13.27 -3.73 6.60
CA MET A 57 13.07 -2.51 7.40
C MET A 57 14.36 -1.74 7.65
N LYS A 58 15.48 -2.43 7.93
CA LYS A 58 16.78 -1.79 8.12
C LYS A 58 17.28 -1.13 6.86
N GLU A 59 17.14 -1.80 5.72
CA GLU A 59 17.55 -1.25 4.43
C GLU A 59 16.74 0.01 4.10
N ALA A 60 15.44 -0.03 4.33
CA ALA A 60 14.58 1.13 4.12
C ALA A 60 14.93 2.29 5.02
N ALA A 61 15.21 2.03 6.30
CA ALA A 61 15.61 3.06 7.25
C ALA A 61 16.91 3.74 6.82
N HIS A 62 17.85 2.98 6.27
CA HIS A 62 19.12 3.50 5.79
C HIS A 62 18.93 4.31 4.49
N LEU A 63 18.24 3.74 3.50
CA LEU A 63 18.02 4.40 2.21
C LEU A 63 17.22 5.68 2.32
N PHE A 64 16.25 5.71 3.22
CA PHE A 64 15.28 6.81 3.34
C PHE A 64 15.36 7.52 4.69
N GLU A 65 16.57 7.63 5.23
CA GLU A 65 16.81 8.29 6.53
C GLU A 65 16.18 9.68 6.60
N SER A 66 16.32 10.47 5.54
CA SER A 66 15.74 11.82 5.50
C SER A 66 14.22 11.81 5.59
N ALA A 67 13.56 10.86 4.91
CA ALA A 67 12.11 10.74 4.95
C ALA A 67 11.62 10.27 6.32
N VAL A 68 12.35 9.35 6.96
CA VAL A 68 12.05 8.89 8.32
C VAL A 68 12.18 10.06 9.30
N THR A 69 13.26 10.81 9.22
CA THR A 69 13.50 11.98 10.09
C THR A 69 12.43 13.05 9.91
N ALA A 70 12.00 13.28 8.68
CA ALA A 70 10.96 14.27 8.35
C ALA A 70 9.54 13.81 8.74
N GLY A 71 9.36 12.53 9.07
CA GLY A 71 8.04 11.97 9.36
C GLY A 71 7.23 11.61 8.10
N ASP A 72 7.85 11.63 6.93
CA ASP A 72 7.20 11.26 5.68
C ASP A 72 7.17 9.76 5.45
N LEU A 73 8.06 9.01 6.11
CA LEU A 73 8.08 7.56 6.15
C LEU A 73 8.05 7.09 7.59
N ILE A 74 7.01 6.35 7.94
CA ILE A 74 6.90 5.65 9.21
C ILE A 74 7.10 4.17 8.93
N LEU A 75 8.10 3.58 9.60
CA LEU A 75 8.37 2.15 9.52
C LEU A 75 7.62 1.46 10.65
N ALA A 76 6.57 0.73 10.30
CA ALA A 76 5.66 0.14 11.28
C ALA A 76 6.22 -1.15 11.90
N GLU A 77 5.79 -1.50 13.10
CA GLU A 77 6.23 -2.71 13.81
C GLU A 77 5.80 -4.00 13.09
N ASP A 78 4.62 -3.98 12.49
CA ASP A 78 4.03 -5.12 11.81
C ASP A 78 3.09 -4.64 10.70
N ALA A 79 2.54 -5.60 9.96
CA ALA A 79 1.66 -5.29 8.84
C ALA A 79 0.38 -4.56 9.28
N GLU A 80 -0.16 -4.94 10.42
CA GLU A 80 -1.39 -4.36 10.96
C GLU A 80 -1.15 -2.92 11.44
N ALA A 81 -0.02 -2.67 12.11
CA ALA A 81 0.33 -1.32 12.58
C ALA A 81 0.49 -0.33 11.42
N ALA A 82 0.93 -0.80 10.26
CA ALA A 82 1.04 0.04 9.07
C ALA A 82 -0.29 0.60 8.59
N LEU A 83 -1.39 -0.07 8.91
CA LEU A 83 -2.74 0.32 8.49
C LEU A 83 -3.34 1.45 9.35
N SER A 84 -2.83 1.65 10.57
CA SER A 84 -3.44 2.55 11.53
C SER A 84 -3.51 4.00 11.02
N GLY A 85 -4.73 4.48 10.82
CA GLY A 85 -4.98 5.85 10.35
C GLY A 85 -4.62 6.10 8.88
N ALA A 86 -4.27 5.07 8.12
CA ALA A 86 -3.96 5.20 6.71
C ALA A 86 -5.23 5.40 5.87
N ASP A 87 -5.08 6.09 4.76
CA ASP A 87 -6.20 6.31 3.82
C ASP A 87 -6.45 5.11 2.92
N ALA A 88 -5.39 4.40 2.53
CA ALA A 88 -5.47 3.26 1.62
C ALA A 88 -4.28 2.33 1.84
N LEU A 89 -4.36 1.11 1.30
CA LEU A 89 -3.28 0.12 1.32
C LEU A 89 -2.74 -0.10 -0.09
N ALA A 90 -1.41 -0.06 -0.22
CA ALA A 90 -0.70 -0.48 -1.43
C ALA A 90 0.19 -1.68 -1.11
N VAL A 91 0.29 -2.63 -2.04
CA VAL A 91 1.13 -3.82 -1.90
C VAL A 91 2.15 -3.85 -3.03
N CYS A 92 3.43 -3.90 -2.69
CA CYS A 92 4.54 -3.90 -3.65
C CYS A 92 5.36 -5.19 -3.68
N THR A 93 5.25 -6.01 -2.65
CA THR A 93 5.97 -7.30 -2.57
C THR A 93 5.01 -8.38 -2.11
N GLU A 94 4.99 -9.51 -2.83
CA GLU A 94 4.07 -10.60 -2.55
C GLU A 94 4.58 -11.55 -1.43
N TRP A 95 4.90 -10.98 -0.26
CA TRP A 95 5.24 -11.80 0.89
C TRP A 95 4.07 -12.70 1.27
N ARG A 96 4.39 -13.93 1.67
CA ARG A 96 3.38 -14.90 2.08
C ARG A 96 2.50 -14.38 3.22
N ALA A 97 3.09 -13.62 4.14
CA ALA A 97 2.38 -13.03 5.26
C ALA A 97 1.25 -12.08 4.85
N PHE A 98 1.28 -11.53 3.64
CA PHE A 98 0.27 -10.58 3.15
C PHE A 98 -0.89 -11.23 2.41
N LYS A 99 -0.81 -12.53 2.11
CA LYS A 99 -1.79 -13.21 1.24
C LYS A 99 -3.13 -13.48 1.90
N MET A 100 -3.16 -13.52 3.22
CA MET A 100 -4.38 -13.77 4.00
C MET A 100 -4.57 -12.64 5.01
N PRO A 101 -4.88 -11.43 4.55
CA PRO A 101 -5.04 -10.30 5.45
C PRO A 101 -6.31 -10.42 6.29
N ASP A 102 -6.30 -9.77 7.45
CA ASP A 102 -7.51 -9.58 8.25
C ASP A 102 -8.38 -8.49 7.59
N PHE A 103 -9.40 -8.91 6.86
CA PHE A 103 -10.26 -7.97 6.14
C PHE A 103 -11.09 -7.09 7.08
N ASP A 104 -11.45 -7.59 8.26
CA ASP A 104 -12.16 -6.78 9.25
C ASP A 104 -11.28 -5.62 9.71
N LEU A 105 -10.01 -5.90 9.94
CA LEU A 105 -9.03 -4.89 10.34
C LEU A 105 -8.80 -3.87 9.21
N LEU A 106 -8.69 -4.34 7.98
CA LEU A 106 -8.56 -3.44 6.83
C LEU A 106 -9.73 -2.46 6.75
N ARG A 107 -10.96 -2.96 6.90
CA ARG A 107 -12.15 -2.11 6.88
C ARG A 107 -12.19 -1.11 8.03
N SER A 108 -11.77 -1.52 9.22
CA SER A 108 -11.83 -0.65 10.40
C SER A 108 -10.71 0.38 10.46
N GLU A 109 -9.51 0.04 9.99
CA GLU A 109 -8.34 0.91 10.10
C GLU A 109 -8.16 1.86 8.91
N LEU A 110 -8.50 1.44 7.70
CA LEU A 110 -8.36 2.28 6.52
C LEU A 110 -9.50 3.28 6.43
N LYS A 111 -9.18 4.55 6.22
CA LYS A 111 -10.19 5.60 6.00
C LYS A 111 -10.97 5.38 4.71
N ASN A 112 -10.30 4.83 3.69
CA ASN A 112 -10.92 4.40 2.44
C ASN A 112 -10.67 2.90 2.29
N PRO A 113 -11.72 2.07 2.13
CA PRO A 113 -11.57 0.63 2.06
C PRO A 113 -11.07 0.20 0.67
N VAL A 114 -9.84 0.56 0.34
CA VAL A 114 -9.25 0.34 -0.99
C VAL A 114 -7.85 -0.26 -0.90
N ILE A 115 -7.59 -1.25 -1.76
CA ILE A 115 -6.29 -1.91 -1.88
C ILE A 115 -5.76 -1.72 -3.30
N PHE A 116 -4.54 -1.24 -3.42
CA PHE A 116 -3.79 -1.15 -4.68
C PHE A 116 -2.74 -2.27 -4.67
N ASP A 117 -3.03 -3.37 -5.37
CA ASP A 117 -2.20 -4.57 -5.35
C ASP A 117 -1.27 -4.58 -6.57
N GLY A 118 -0.04 -4.14 -6.35
CA GLY A 118 0.98 -4.06 -7.39
C GLY A 118 1.54 -5.41 -7.83
N ARG A 119 1.17 -6.50 -7.16
CA ARG A 119 1.68 -7.85 -7.47
C ARG A 119 0.57 -8.82 -7.87
N ASN A 120 -0.68 -8.36 -7.88
CA ASN A 120 -1.85 -9.19 -8.18
C ASN A 120 -1.90 -10.47 -7.33
N MET A 121 -1.50 -10.34 -6.06
CA MET A 121 -1.41 -11.51 -5.18
C MET A 121 -2.72 -11.87 -4.50
N LEU A 122 -3.65 -10.92 -4.39
CA LEU A 122 -4.95 -11.13 -3.75
C LEU A 122 -5.99 -11.48 -4.81
N ASP A 123 -6.97 -12.30 -4.41
CA ASP A 123 -8.12 -12.62 -5.26
C ASP A 123 -9.08 -11.43 -5.29
N PRO A 124 -9.27 -10.79 -6.45
CA PRO A 124 -10.17 -9.63 -6.56
C PRO A 124 -11.59 -9.92 -6.10
N ILE A 125 -12.11 -11.11 -6.40
CA ILE A 125 -13.46 -11.51 -6.00
C ILE A 125 -13.58 -11.58 -4.49
N ARG A 126 -12.58 -12.17 -3.82
CA ARG A 126 -12.56 -12.26 -2.37
C ARG A 126 -12.49 -10.88 -1.73
N VAL A 127 -11.63 -10.00 -2.22
CA VAL A 127 -11.46 -8.65 -1.69
C VAL A 127 -12.78 -7.87 -1.81
N GLU A 128 -13.45 -7.96 -2.95
CA GLU A 128 -14.72 -7.28 -3.18
C GLU A 128 -15.84 -7.83 -2.29
N ARG A 129 -15.89 -9.14 -2.09
CA ARG A 129 -16.85 -9.76 -1.17
C ARG A 129 -16.70 -9.27 0.26
N GLU A 130 -15.47 -8.95 0.65
CA GLU A 130 -15.18 -8.40 1.98
C GLU A 130 -15.45 -6.89 2.07
N GLY A 131 -16.02 -6.29 1.03
CA GLY A 131 -16.45 -4.89 1.04
C GLY A 131 -15.36 -3.88 0.73
N LEU A 132 -14.25 -4.33 0.13
CA LEU A 132 -13.15 -3.45 -0.25
C LEU A 132 -13.10 -3.24 -1.76
N ILE A 133 -12.59 -2.08 -2.15
CA ILE A 133 -12.30 -1.76 -3.56
C ILE A 133 -10.91 -2.32 -3.88
N TYR A 134 -10.77 -2.96 -5.05
CA TYR A 134 -9.52 -3.59 -5.46
C TYR A 134 -9.02 -3.05 -6.80
N TYR A 135 -7.76 -2.64 -6.83
CA TYR A 135 -7.05 -2.27 -8.05
C TYR A 135 -5.82 -3.15 -8.20
N GLY A 136 -5.77 -3.96 -9.26
CA GLY A 136 -4.60 -4.75 -9.62
C GLY A 136 -3.86 -4.15 -10.81
N ILE A 137 -2.68 -4.72 -11.14
CA ILE A 137 -1.91 -4.35 -12.33
C ILE A 137 -2.46 -5.13 -13.53
N GLY A 138 -2.78 -4.41 -14.62
CA GLY A 138 -3.31 -5.03 -15.83
C GLY A 138 -4.72 -5.59 -15.69
N ILE A 139 -5.33 -5.43 -14.53
CA ILE A 139 -6.70 -5.84 -14.26
C ILE A 139 -7.57 -4.60 -14.32
N GLY A 140 -8.59 -4.60 -15.17
CA GLY A 140 -9.57 -3.52 -15.21
C GLY A 140 -10.41 -3.52 -13.93
N VAL A 141 -10.87 -2.34 -13.53
CA VAL A 141 -11.85 -2.22 -12.45
C VAL A 141 -13.15 -2.84 -12.93
N ASN A 142 -13.67 -3.86 -12.23
CA ASN A 142 -14.92 -4.48 -12.62
C ASN A 142 -16.10 -3.54 -12.34
N GLN A 143 -17.30 -3.91 -12.84
CA GLN A 143 -18.47 -3.06 -12.69
C GLN A 143 -18.84 -2.82 -11.22
N HIS A 144 -18.70 -3.85 -10.40
CA HIS A 144 -19.01 -3.75 -8.97
C HIS A 144 -18.06 -2.76 -8.26
N THR A 145 -16.77 -2.89 -8.51
CA THR A 145 -15.77 -1.97 -7.97
C THR A 145 -16.01 -0.54 -8.45
N ARG A 146 -16.40 -0.37 -9.73
CA ARG A 146 -16.76 0.94 -10.27
C ARG A 146 -17.96 1.56 -9.56
N GLN A 147 -18.98 0.76 -9.25
CA GLN A 147 -20.13 1.24 -8.51
C GLN A 147 -19.76 1.70 -7.11
N LEU A 148 -18.92 0.94 -6.41
CA LEU A 148 -18.42 1.32 -5.09
C LEU A 148 -17.58 2.61 -5.14
N ALA A 149 -16.74 2.75 -6.13
CA ALA A 149 -15.89 3.94 -6.30
C ALA A 149 -16.71 5.20 -6.62
N ASN A 150 -17.86 5.05 -7.28
CA ASN A 150 -18.74 6.15 -7.68
C ASN A 150 -19.89 6.42 -6.68
N ALA A 151 -20.00 5.58 -5.68
CA ALA A 151 -21.01 5.77 -4.64
C ALA A 151 -20.48 6.72 -3.56
#